data_d0a1e077c2717d99be4e4aef2b9d36fc
#
_entry.id   d0a1e077c2717d99be4e4aef2b9d36fc
#
_cell.length_a   1.000
_cell.length_b   1.000
_cell.length_c   1.000
_cell.angle_alpha   90.00
_cell.angle_beta   90.00
_cell.angle_gamma   90.00
#
_symmetry.space_group_name_H-M   'P 1'
#
loop_
_entity.id
_entity.type
_entity.pdbx_description
1 polymer ?
#
loop_
_entity_poly.entity_id
_entity_poly.type
_entity_poly.pdbx_seq_one_letter_code
_entity_poly.pdbx_strand_id
1 'polypeptide(L)'
;SINSEKFSYDVIGQLGINEKSSIFSANNLERAGYERRWGKSQSFIKSVGIDQDQDILKTKISPQSDIITEIVSGANRLKDEKIIEAALGDVQGGKEGLASDTPRLIRGSSLHTIAHGGTSITLAKLIAIRERFAQQEIPESTKKIVVLSAKQESALFGISQYNSFDFNHTKPLATGVISEFMGLTLVRSEKLTKTGSNRNCIAFAAGSLMLATGRSRKTDISVRKDKQGFPLQIYFEENYGALRISEQGVIKVECTES
;
A
#
# COMPACT_ATOMS: atom_id res chain seq x y z
N SER A 1 8.59 14.55 -6.39
CA SER A 1 9.62 13.74 -7.09
C SER A 1 10.88 13.71 -6.23
N ILE A 2 11.50 12.56 -6.15
CA ILE A 2 12.67 12.33 -5.33
C ILE A 2 13.88 12.27 -6.23
N ASN A 3 14.91 13.06 -5.91
CA ASN A 3 16.19 13.07 -6.64
C ASN A 3 17.30 12.31 -5.90
N SER A 4 16.96 11.53 -4.87
CA SER A 4 17.92 10.79 -4.07
C SER A 4 17.51 9.32 -3.90
N GLU A 5 18.48 8.46 -3.60
CA GLU A 5 18.26 7.04 -3.31
C GLU A 5 17.39 6.82 -2.06
N LYS A 6 17.46 7.76 -1.11
CA LYS A 6 16.66 7.76 0.12
C LYS A 6 15.70 8.93 0.11
N PHE A 7 14.53 8.73 0.64
CA PHE A 7 13.55 9.79 0.89
C PHE A 7 13.10 9.74 2.34
N SER A 8 12.67 10.88 2.85
CA SER A 8 12.20 10.99 4.23
C SER A 8 10.85 11.67 4.28
N TYR A 9 10.11 11.37 5.33
CA TYR A 9 8.87 12.04 5.69
C TYR A 9 8.91 12.40 7.18
N ASP A 10 8.62 13.65 7.48
CA ASP A 10 8.61 14.14 8.87
C ASP A 10 7.19 14.04 9.43
N VAL A 11 7.05 13.30 10.52
CA VAL A 11 5.81 13.11 11.26
C VAL A 11 5.87 13.98 12.50
N ILE A 12 4.79 14.73 12.77
CA ILE A 12 4.61 15.46 14.01
C ILE A 12 3.82 14.58 14.97
N GLY A 13 4.33 14.39 16.19
CA GLY A 13 3.59 13.69 17.25
C GLY A 13 2.30 14.42 17.63
N GLN A 14 1.38 13.70 18.26
CA GLN A 14 0.17 14.31 18.81
C GLN A 14 0.56 15.37 19.86
N LEU A 15 -0.03 16.55 19.72
CA LEU A 15 0.16 17.67 20.65
C LEU A 15 -1.03 17.73 21.59
N GLY A 16 -0.78 17.62 22.90
CA GLY A 16 -1.80 17.84 23.92
C GLY A 16 -2.12 19.34 24.06
N ILE A 17 -3.36 19.65 24.31
CA ILE A 17 -3.81 21.02 24.64
C ILE A 17 -4.12 21.05 26.13
N ASN A 18 -3.49 21.97 26.87
CA ASN A 18 -3.71 22.14 28.29
C ASN A 18 -4.68 23.27 28.55
N GLU A 19 -5.52 23.12 29.56
CA GLU A 19 -6.40 24.17 30.02
C GLU A 19 -5.58 25.33 30.66
N LYS A 20 -6.01 26.56 30.38
CA LYS A 20 -5.40 27.74 30.97
C LYS A 20 -5.66 27.77 32.48
N SER A 21 -4.62 27.64 33.28
CA SER A 21 -4.74 27.53 34.74
C SER A 21 -5.02 28.86 35.44
N SER A 22 -4.54 29.99 34.92
CA SER A 22 -4.83 31.34 35.47
C SER A 22 -4.54 32.42 34.43
N ILE A 23 -5.06 33.65 34.70
CA ILE A 23 -4.97 34.80 33.77
C ILE A 23 -3.52 35.29 33.61
N PHE A 24 -2.67 35.14 34.62
CA PHE A 24 -1.28 35.60 34.63
C PHE A 24 -0.25 34.49 34.83
N SER A 25 -0.62 33.20 34.58
CA SER A 25 0.34 32.12 34.68
C SER A 25 1.41 32.18 33.57
N ALA A 26 2.63 31.77 33.87
CA ALA A 26 3.69 31.64 32.88
C ALA A 26 3.28 30.62 31.80
N ASN A 27 3.51 30.98 30.56
CA ASN A 27 3.29 30.06 29.45
C ASN A 27 4.51 29.16 29.27
N ASN A 28 4.34 27.84 29.46
CA ASN A 28 5.39 26.88 29.19
C ASN A 28 5.40 26.57 27.69
N LEU A 29 6.49 26.90 27.03
CA LEU A 29 6.69 26.54 25.61
C LEU A 29 7.24 25.12 25.54
N GLU A 30 6.45 24.23 25.00
CA GLU A 30 6.86 22.86 24.68
C GLU A 30 7.33 22.78 23.23
N ARG A 31 8.39 22.01 22.99
CA ARG A 31 8.88 21.75 21.66
C ARG A 31 8.08 20.60 21.06
N ALA A 32 7.49 20.79 19.88
CA ALA A 32 6.85 19.72 19.14
C ALA A 32 7.84 18.56 18.86
N GLY A 33 7.42 17.35 19.16
CA GLY A 33 8.19 16.15 18.82
C GLY A 33 8.09 15.87 17.32
N TYR A 34 9.23 15.91 16.65
CA TYR A 34 9.33 15.53 15.22
C TYR A 34 10.00 14.18 15.12
N GLU A 35 9.39 13.26 14.39
CA GLU A 35 9.97 11.98 14.02
C GLU A 35 10.14 11.93 12.50
N ARG A 36 11.37 11.66 12.05
CA ARG A 36 11.66 11.47 10.63
C ARG A 36 11.64 9.99 10.29
N ARG A 37 10.95 9.65 9.22
CA ARG A 37 10.88 8.28 8.70
C ARG A 37 11.58 8.22 7.36
N TRP A 38 12.34 7.15 7.13
CA TRP A 38 13.17 6.98 5.97
C TRP A 38 12.68 5.83 5.11
N GLY A 39 12.54 6.09 3.83
CA GLY A 39 12.27 5.11 2.80
C GLY A 39 13.40 5.04 1.79
N LYS A 40 13.55 3.91 1.14
CA LYS A 40 14.49 3.70 0.05
C LYS A 40 13.76 3.68 -1.29
N SER A 41 14.27 4.46 -2.24
CA SER A 41 13.80 4.46 -3.63
C SER A 41 14.60 3.44 -4.43
N GLN A 42 13.93 2.66 -5.27
CA GLN A 42 14.54 1.65 -6.14
C GLN A 42 14.13 1.90 -7.59
N SER A 43 15.07 1.68 -8.50
CA SER A 43 14.80 1.75 -9.95
C SER A 43 14.37 0.38 -10.44
N PHE A 44 13.27 0.36 -11.18
CA PHE A 44 12.73 -0.83 -11.82
C PHE A 44 12.79 -0.64 -13.33
N ILE A 45 13.37 -1.63 -14.00
CA ILE A 45 13.57 -1.60 -15.45
C ILE A 45 12.93 -2.82 -16.11
N LYS A 46 12.44 -2.64 -17.31
CA LYS A 46 12.03 -3.72 -18.21
C LYS A 46 12.48 -3.38 -19.61
N SER A 47 13.12 -4.34 -20.27
CA SER A 47 13.51 -4.22 -21.67
C SER A 47 12.95 -5.43 -22.43
N VAL A 48 12.23 -5.18 -23.50
CA VAL A 48 11.63 -6.20 -24.37
C VAL A 48 12.09 -5.94 -25.79
N GLY A 49 12.60 -6.98 -26.46
CA GLY A 49 12.94 -6.94 -27.89
C GLY A 49 11.80 -7.54 -28.72
N ILE A 50 11.51 -6.93 -29.86
CA ILE A 50 10.57 -7.42 -30.85
C ILE A 50 11.33 -7.66 -32.14
N ASP A 51 11.28 -8.88 -32.66
CA ASP A 51 11.80 -9.19 -33.98
C ASP A 51 10.81 -8.72 -35.04
N GLN A 52 11.27 -7.81 -35.90
CA GLN A 52 10.39 -7.22 -36.92
C GLN A 52 9.93 -8.25 -37.96
N ASP A 53 10.74 -9.26 -38.25
CA ASP A 53 10.40 -10.22 -39.29
C ASP A 53 9.55 -11.39 -38.75
N GLN A 54 9.88 -11.91 -37.57
CA GLN A 54 9.17 -13.09 -37.07
C GLN A 54 7.95 -12.77 -36.22
N ASP A 55 8.00 -11.73 -35.39
CA ASP A 55 6.91 -11.40 -34.48
C ASP A 55 5.76 -10.70 -35.18
N ILE A 56 6.05 -9.84 -36.17
CA ILE A 56 5.02 -9.16 -36.98
C ILE A 56 4.28 -10.14 -37.88
N LEU A 57 4.98 -11.13 -38.44
CA LEU A 57 4.34 -12.17 -39.29
C LEU A 57 3.46 -13.13 -38.52
N LYS A 58 3.75 -13.38 -37.25
CA LYS A 58 2.99 -14.31 -36.38
C LYS A 58 1.78 -13.66 -35.70
N THR A 59 1.78 -12.36 -35.49
CA THR A 59 0.71 -11.66 -34.78
C THR A 59 0.00 -10.69 -35.70
N LYS A 60 -1.32 -10.80 -35.80
CA LYS A 60 -2.19 -9.86 -36.54
C LYS A 60 -2.37 -8.52 -35.83
N ILE A 61 -1.79 -8.34 -34.67
CA ILE A 61 -1.96 -7.19 -33.77
C ILE A 61 -0.66 -6.41 -33.75
N SER A 62 -0.72 -5.08 -33.58
CA SER A 62 0.47 -4.25 -33.38
C SER A 62 1.14 -4.62 -32.05
N PRO A 63 2.22 -5.41 -32.05
CA PRO A 63 2.79 -5.97 -30.82
C PRO A 63 3.34 -4.89 -29.88
N GLN A 64 3.62 -3.69 -30.42
CA GLN A 64 4.20 -2.59 -29.64
C GLN A 64 3.23 -2.03 -28.60
N SER A 65 1.97 -1.77 -28.97
CA SER A 65 0.97 -1.20 -28.04
C SER A 65 0.61 -2.17 -26.93
N ASP A 66 0.50 -3.46 -27.26
CA ASP A 66 0.12 -4.49 -26.29
C ASP A 66 1.24 -4.75 -25.29
N ILE A 67 2.49 -4.78 -25.74
CA ILE A 67 3.66 -4.91 -24.87
C ILE A 67 3.77 -3.70 -23.94
N ILE A 68 3.56 -2.47 -24.43
CA ILE A 68 3.59 -1.27 -23.57
C ILE A 68 2.48 -1.35 -22.52
N THR A 69 1.28 -1.74 -22.91
CA THR A 69 0.14 -1.88 -22.00
C THR A 69 0.44 -2.91 -20.91
N GLU A 70 1.02 -4.06 -21.27
CA GLU A 70 1.38 -5.09 -20.29
C GLU A 70 2.54 -4.66 -19.37
N ILE A 71 3.53 -3.93 -19.89
CA ILE A 71 4.61 -3.35 -19.07
C ILE A 71 4.03 -2.38 -18.04
N VAL A 72 3.11 -1.49 -18.45
CA VAL A 72 2.45 -0.54 -17.53
C VAL A 72 1.62 -1.28 -16.49
N SER A 73 0.88 -2.30 -16.89
CA SER A 73 0.11 -3.15 -15.96
C SER A 73 1.03 -3.87 -14.98
N GLY A 74 2.17 -4.38 -15.45
CA GLY A 74 3.21 -4.98 -14.63
C GLY A 74 3.80 -4.01 -13.60
N ALA A 75 4.08 -2.77 -14.03
CA ALA A 75 4.58 -1.71 -13.15
C ALA A 75 3.57 -1.34 -12.05
N ASN A 76 2.28 -1.28 -12.39
CA ASN A 76 1.23 -1.01 -11.40
C ASN A 76 1.12 -2.17 -10.39
N ARG A 77 1.15 -3.43 -10.83
CA ARG A 77 1.18 -4.60 -9.94
C ARG A 77 2.39 -4.58 -8.98
N LEU A 78 3.55 -4.13 -9.45
CA LEU A 78 4.75 -4.01 -8.64
C LEU A 78 4.65 -2.86 -7.62
N LYS A 79 3.99 -1.74 -7.97
CA LYS A 79 3.69 -0.64 -7.02
C LYS A 79 2.80 -1.13 -5.88
N ASP A 80 1.75 -1.89 -6.19
CA ASP A 80 0.87 -2.47 -5.18
C ASP A 80 1.64 -3.41 -4.23
N GLU A 81 2.54 -4.23 -4.79
CA GLU A 81 3.40 -5.11 -4.01
C GLU A 81 4.31 -4.32 -3.06
N LYS A 82 4.93 -3.24 -3.54
CA LYS A 82 5.78 -2.37 -2.71
C LYS A 82 5.02 -1.62 -1.62
N ILE A 83 3.79 -1.20 -1.89
CA ILE A 83 2.92 -0.61 -0.87
C ILE A 83 2.57 -1.63 0.22
N ILE A 84 2.22 -2.86 -0.15
CA ILE A 84 1.90 -3.95 0.77
C ILE A 84 3.14 -4.33 1.60
N GLU A 85 4.31 -4.43 0.97
CA GLU A 85 5.58 -4.70 1.64
C GLU A 85 5.92 -3.61 2.67
N ALA A 86 5.76 -2.35 2.30
CA ALA A 86 5.99 -1.21 3.20
C ALA A 86 4.97 -1.15 4.35
N ALA A 87 3.72 -1.57 4.11
CA ALA A 87 2.69 -1.59 5.15
C ALA A 87 3.04 -2.55 6.29
N LEU A 88 3.57 -3.74 5.97
CA LEU A 88 3.89 -4.79 6.95
C LEU A 88 5.36 -4.83 7.35
N GLY A 89 6.24 -4.23 6.56
CA GLY A 89 7.68 -4.24 6.75
C GLY A 89 8.18 -3.34 7.90
N ASP A 90 9.48 -3.40 8.13
CA ASP A 90 10.17 -2.55 9.08
C ASP A 90 10.46 -1.18 8.47
N VAL A 91 10.39 -0.14 9.29
CA VAL A 91 10.64 1.25 8.88
C VAL A 91 11.76 1.84 9.74
N GLN A 92 12.67 2.56 9.13
CA GLN A 92 13.69 3.31 9.84
C GLN A 92 13.16 4.69 10.23
N GLY A 93 13.19 4.99 11.54
CA GLY A 93 12.88 6.29 12.10
C GLY A 93 14.13 6.97 12.64
N GLY A 94 14.03 8.27 12.94
CA GLY A 94 15.09 9.09 13.51
C GLY A 94 15.69 10.10 12.52
N LYS A 95 16.44 11.05 13.03
CA LYS A 95 17.14 12.06 12.21
C LYS A 95 18.48 11.52 11.74
N GLU A 96 18.67 11.36 10.46
CA GLU A 96 19.98 10.98 9.92
C GLU A 96 20.97 12.16 10.08
N GLY A 97 22.12 11.90 10.70
CA GLY A 97 23.23 12.85 10.75
C GLY A 97 23.46 13.60 12.06
N LEU A 98 22.70 13.37 13.11
CA LEU A 98 22.99 13.87 14.45
C LEU A 98 23.66 12.79 15.31
N ALA A 99 24.80 13.11 15.93
CA ALA A 99 25.56 12.17 16.75
C ALA A 99 24.78 11.58 17.96
N SER A 100 23.70 12.23 18.36
CA SER A 100 22.81 11.80 19.45
C SER A 100 21.59 11.00 18.99
N ASP A 101 21.44 10.80 17.68
CA ASP A 101 20.22 10.23 17.12
C ASP A 101 20.46 8.77 16.76
N THR A 102 20.07 7.88 17.63
CA THR A 102 20.11 6.44 17.38
C THR A 102 19.03 6.10 16.34
N PRO A 103 19.39 5.53 15.19
CA PRO A 103 18.40 5.08 14.23
C PRO A 103 17.41 4.14 14.90
N ARG A 104 16.14 4.53 14.98
CA ARG A 104 15.09 3.71 15.58
C ARG A 104 14.48 2.82 14.51
N LEU A 105 14.63 1.51 14.66
CA LEU A 105 13.93 0.55 13.82
C LEU A 105 12.51 0.35 14.36
N ILE A 106 11.52 0.76 13.56
CA ILE A 106 10.10 0.56 13.86
C ILE A 106 9.67 -0.72 13.15
N ARG A 107 9.54 -1.78 13.93
CA ARG A 107 9.28 -3.12 13.38
C ARG A 107 7.85 -3.27 12.88
N GLY A 108 7.68 -3.99 11.78
CA GLY A 108 6.37 -4.42 11.31
C GLY A 108 5.64 -5.33 12.30
N SER A 109 6.39 -6.06 13.15
CA SER A 109 5.82 -6.87 14.24
C SER A 109 5.16 -6.06 15.37
N SER A 110 5.41 -4.75 15.45
CA SER A 110 4.75 -3.86 16.44
C SER A 110 3.38 -3.37 15.98
N LEU A 111 2.96 -3.69 14.76
CA LEU A 111 1.63 -3.36 14.27
C LEU A 111 0.55 -4.09 15.06
N HIS A 112 -0.58 -3.41 15.24
CA HIS A 112 -1.75 -4.08 15.78
C HIS A 112 -2.17 -5.22 14.86
N THR A 113 -2.25 -6.42 15.42
CA THR A 113 -2.58 -7.64 14.67
C THR A 113 -3.88 -8.21 15.16
N ILE A 114 -4.84 -8.38 14.26
CA ILE A 114 -6.05 -9.17 14.50
C ILE A 114 -5.72 -10.60 14.09
N ALA A 115 -5.66 -11.48 15.08
CA ALA A 115 -5.28 -12.88 14.88
C ALA A 115 -6.28 -13.64 14.00
N HIS A 116 -5.80 -14.69 13.31
CA HIS A 116 -6.62 -15.47 12.39
C HIS A 116 -7.78 -16.21 13.07
N GLY A 117 -7.63 -16.68 14.33
CA GLY A 117 -8.67 -17.41 15.05
C GLY A 117 -9.17 -18.68 14.33
N GLY A 118 -8.37 -19.23 13.38
CA GLY A 118 -8.78 -20.37 12.56
C GLY A 118 -9.85 -20.05 11.51
N THR A 119 -10.17 -18.77 11.28
CA THR A 119 -11.25 -18.34 10.38
C THR A 119 -10.72 -17.48 9.22
N SER A 120 -11.44 -17.46 8.11
CA SER A 120 -11.30 -16.46 7.04
C SER A 120 -11.73 -15.07 7.55
N ILE A 121 -11.92 -14.12 6.64
CA ILE A 121 -12.51 -12.83 7.00
C ILE A 121 -13.94 -13.04 7.52
N THR A 122 -14.29 -12.41 8.64
CA THR A 122 -15.60 -12.49 9.28
C THR A 122 -16.11 -11.09 9.59
N LEU A 123 -17.42 -10.96 9.83
CA LEU A 123 -18.01 -9.70 10.27
C LEU A 123 -17.37 -9.19 11.57
N ALA A 124 -17.08 -10.08 12.49
CA ALA A 124 -16.41 -9.73 13.75
C ALA A 124 -15.03 -9.10 13.52
N LYS A 125 -14.24 -9.61 12.56
CA LYS A 125 -12.95 -9.01 12.19
C LYS A 125 -13.13 -7.61 11.59
N LEU A 126 -14.14 -7.39 10.76
CA LEU A 126 -14.43 -6.05 10.19
C LEU A 126 -14.86 -5.06 11.29
N ILE A 127 -15.66 -5.50 12.25
CA ILE A 127 -16.02 -4.69 13.42
C ILE A 127 -14.77 -4.36 14.24
N ALA A 128 -13.90 -5.34 14.51
CA ALA A 128 -12.65 -5.13 15.25
C ALA A 128 -11.70 -4.15 14.54
N ILE A 129 -11.64 -4.15 13.19
CA ILE A 129 -10.90 -3.16 12.42
C ILE A 129 -11.44 -1.74 12.70
N ARG A 130 -12.77 -1.55 12.62
CA ARG A 130 -13.39 -0.26 12.90
C ARG A 130 -13.16 0.21 14.33
N GLU A 131 -13.36 -0.68 15.29
CA GLU A 131 -13.11 -0.43 16.69
C GLU A 131 -11.68 0.03 16.93
N ARG A 132 -10.72 -0.64 16.31
CA ARG A 132 -9.31 -0.28 16.43
C ARG A 132 -9.00 1.11 15.85
N PHE A 133 -9.55 1.44 14.69
CA PHE A 133 -9.38 2.79 14.14
C PHE A 133 -10.01 3.87 15.03
N ALA A 134 -11.17 3.58 15.63
CA ALA A 134 -11.81 4.51 16.58
C ALA A 134 -10.97 4.68 17.86
N GLN A 135 -10.40 3.59 18.43
CA GLN A 135 -9.49 3.64 19.57
C GLN A 135 -8.22 4.45 19.29
N GLN A 136 -7.79 4.54 18.05
CA GLN A 136 -6.66 5.38 17.63
C GLN A 136 -7.08 6.81 17.26
N GLU A 137 -8.33 7.19 17.55
CA GLU A 137 -8.87 8.53 17.28
C GLU A 137 -8.73 8.97 15.81
N ILE A 138 -8.75 8.01 14.86
CA ILE A 138 -8.72 8.31 13.44
C ILE A 138 -10.08 8.87 13.03
N PRO A 139 -10.13 10.10 12.46
CA PRO A 139 -11.38 10.74 12.10
C PRO A 139 -12.26 9.86 11.19
N GLU A 140 -13.58 9.90 11.40
CA GLU A 140 -14.53 9.17 10.55
C GLU A 140 -14.48 9.62 9.08
N SER A 141 -14.13 10.88 8.83
CA SER A 141 -13.94 11.45 7.48
C SER A 141 -12.74 10.84 6.72
N THR A 142 -11.81 10.23 7.44
CA THR A 142 -10.64 9.59 6.82
C THR A 142 -11.05 8.27 6.17
N LYS A 143 -10.75 8.13 4.88
CA LYS A 143 -11.03 6.90 4.13
C LYS A 143 -10.24 5.74 4.73
N LYS A 144 -10.93 4.66 5.08
CA LYS A 144 -10.37 3.43 5.64
C LYS A 144 -10.43 2.35 4.57
N ILE A 145 -9.31 1.74 4.26
CA ILE A 145 -9.16 0.79 3.15
C ILE A 145 -8.73 -0.56 3.73
N VAL A 146 -9.38 -1.62 3.27
CA VAL A 146 -9.04 -3.01 3.62
C VAL A 146 -8.66 -3.76 2.37
N VAL A 147 -7.46 -4.31 2.36
CA VAL A 147 -6.94 -5.11 1.24
C VAL A 147 -7.12 -6.59 1.57
N LEU A 148 -7.82 -7.29 0.70
CA LEU A 148 -8.20 -8.70 0.85
C LEU A 148 -7.73 -9.52 -0.34
N SER A 149 -7.53 -10.84 -0.15
CA SER A 149 -7.37 -11.77 -1.27
C SER A 149 -8.72 -12.15 -1.89
N ALA A 150 -8.71 -12.72 -3.10
CA ALA A 150 -9.93 -13.21 -3.74
C ALA A 150 -10.66 -14.25 -2.89
N LYS A 151 -9.93 -15.11 -2.17
CA LYS A 151 -10.52 -16.11 -1.28
C LYS A 151 -11.24 -15.46 -0.09
N GLN A 152 -10.67 -14.42 0.50
CA GLN A 152 -11.30 -13.66 1.57
C GLN A 152 -12.51 -12.86 1.06
N GLU A 153 -12.43 -12.29 -0.14
CA GLU A 153 -13.56 -11.64 -0.80
C GLU A 153 -14.71 -12.63 -1.00
N SER A 154 -14.41 -13.84 -1.49
CA SER A 154 -15.43 -14.91 -1.64
C SER A 154 -16.07 -15.29 -0.30
N ALA A 155 -15.30 -15.29 0.81
CA ALA A 155 -15.84 -15.54 2.13
C ALA A 155 -16.81 -14.44 2.61
N LEU A 156 -16.61 -13.18 2.20
CA LEU A 156 -17.55 -12.09 2.48
C LEU A 156 -18.92 -12.32 1.82
N PHE A 157 -18.97 -12.87 0.62
CA PHE A 157 -20.24 -13.23 -0.01
C PHE A 157 -21.02 -14.30 0.77
N GLY A 158 -20.38 -15.08 1.60
CA GLY A 158 -21.02 -16.04 2.51
C GLY A 158 -21.67 -15.41 3.76
N ILE A 159 -21.42 -14.12 4.03
CA ILE A 159 -21.95 -13.41 5.20
C ILE A 159 -23.36 -12.88 4.85
N SER A 160 -24.39 -13.35 5.56
CA SER A 160 -25.77 -12.98 5.30
C SER A 160 -26.04 -11.48 5.46
N GLN A 161 -25.47 -10.83 6.49
CA GLN A 161 -25.59 -9.40 6.73
C GLN A 161 -24.97 -8.56 5.61
N TYR A 162 -23.95 -9.09 4.96
CA TYR A 162 -23.28 -8.46 3.83
C TYR A 162 -24.16 -8.47 2.56
N ASN A 163 -24.91 -9.53 2.36
CA ASN A 163 -25.78 -9.74 1.20
C ASN A 163 -27.19 -9.16 1.38
N SER A 164 -27.56 -8.77 2.59
CA SER A 164 -28.90 -8.22 2.86
C SER A 164 -29.04 -6.79 2.37
N PHE A 165 -30.13 -6.51 1.66
CA PHE A 165 -30.47 -5.18 1.17
C PHE A 165 -30.76 -4.19 2.31
N ASP A 166 -31.21 -4.70 3.47
CA ASP A 166 -31.51 -3.87 4.64
C ASP A 166 -30.25 -3.23 5.26
N PHE A 167 -29.08 -3.85 5.05
CA PHE A 167 -27.81 -3.38 5.60
C PHE A 167 -26.89 -2.75 4.55
N ASN A 168 -27.15 -2.98 3.26
CA ASN A 168 -26.30 -2.49 2.18
C ASN A 168 -27.17 -2.02 0.99
N HIS A 169 -27.05 -0.75 0.63
CA HIS A 169 -27.80 -0.16 -0.50
C HIS A 169 -27.46 -0.76 -1.87
N THR A 170 -26.33 -1.44 -1.97
CA THR A 170 -25.90 -2.14 -3.19
C THR A 170 -26.02 -3.64 -2.98
N LYS A 171 -26.51 -4.38 -3.96
CA LYS A 171 -26.55 -5.85 -3.93
C LYS A 171 -25.21 -6.42 -4.42
N PRO A 172 -24.26 -6.81 -3.55
CA PRO A 172 -22.95 -7.27 -3.97
C PRO A 172 -23.00 -8.51 -4.85
N LEU A 173 -23.92 -9.42 -4.56
CA LEU A 173 -24.13 -10.62 -5.38
C LEU A 173 -24.62 -10.33 -6.80
N ALA A 174 -25.31 -9.20 -7.02
CA ALA A 174 -25.80 -8.83 -8.35
C ALA A 174 -24.73 -8.12 -9.19
N THR A 175 -23.86 -7.31 -8.54
CA THR A 175 -22.80 -6.55 -9.23
C THR A 175 -21.47 -7.29 -9.29
N GLY A 176 -21.26 -8.30 -8.43
CA GLY A 176 -19.99 -9.03 -8.33
C GLY A 176 -18.82 -8.18 -7.83
N VAL A 177 -19.05 -6.93 -7.47
CA VAL A 177 -18.03 -6.00 -6.98
C VAL A 177 -18.47 -5.40 -5.65
N ILE A 178 -17.57 -5.48 -4.70
CA ILE A 178 -17.72 -4.88 -3.39
C ILE A 178 -16.79 -3.69 -3.30
N SER A 179 -17.33 -2.49 -3.31
CA SER A 179 -16.52 -1.28 -3.18
C SER A 179 -16.44 -0.79 -1.74
N GLU A 180 -17.53 -0.90 -0.98
CA GLU A 180 -17.60 -0.35 0.37
C GLU A 180 -18.55 -1.18 1.26
N PHE A 181 -18.13 -1.42 2.51
CA PHE A 181 -18.94 -2.06 3.54
C PHE A 181 -18.57 -1.52 4.91
N MET A 182 -19.58 -1.11 5.70
CA MET A 182 -19.41 -0.53 7.05
C MET A 182 -18.44 0.67 7.09
N GLY A 183 -18.39 1.50 6.04
CA GLY A 183 -17.44 2.62 5.93
C GLY A 183 -15.99 2.20 5.67
N LEU A 184 -15.77 0.92 5.29
CA LEU A 184 -14.48 0.39 4.87
C LEU A 184 -14.51 0.18 3.36
N THR A 185 -13.56 0.78 2.64
CA THR A 185 -13.37 0.51 1.21
C THR A 185 -12.60 -0.80 1.06
N LEU A 186 -13.18 -1.75 0.33
CA LEU A 186 -12.57 -3.05 0.10
C LEU A 186 -11.82 -3.06 -1.23
N VAL A 187 -10.57 -3.52 -1.20
CA VAL A 187 -9.70 -3.63 -2.37
C VAL A 187 -9.15 -5.05 -2.46
N ARG A 188 -9.21 -5.65 -3.64
CA ARG A 188 -8.67 -6.98 -3.87
C ARG A 188 -7.22 -6.92 -4.32
N SER A 189 -6.35 -7.71 -3.69
CA SER A 189 -4.98 -7.93 -4.15
C SER A 189 -4.48 -9.31 -3.76
N GLU A 190 -3.93 -10.04 -4.72
CA GLU A 190 -3.26 -11.33 -4.46
C GLU A 190 -1.79 -11.18 -4.06
N LYS A 191 -1.27 -9.95 -4.02
CA LYS A 191 0.10 -9.64 -3.59
C LYS A 191 0.30 -9.67 -2.07
N LEU A 192 -0.77 -9.92 -1.32
CA LEU A 192 -0.71 -10.09 0.14
C LEU A 192 0.18 -11.29 0.51
N THR A 193 1.03 -11.11 1.52
CA THR A 193 1.93 -12.16 1.99
C THR A 193 1.17 -13.27 2.72
N LYS A 194 1.73 -14.49 2.69
CA LYS A 194 1.23 -15.64 3.46
C LYS A 194 2.22 -16.02 4.56
N THR A 195 1.70 -16.42 5.69
CA THR A 195 2.46 -17.04 6.77
C THR A 195 1.82 -18.40 7.07
N GLY A 196 2.42 -19.46 6.53
CA GLY A 196 1.78 -20.79 6.55
C GLY A 196 0.48 -20.81 5.75
N SER A 197 -0.61 -21.21 6.38
CA SER A 197 -1.97 -21.21 5.79
C SER A 197 -2.70 -19.89 5.97
N ASN A 198 -2.09 -18.89 6.62
CA ASN A 198 -2.74 -17.62 6.89
C ASN A 198 -2.32 -16.55 5.89
N ARG A 199 -3.29 -15.83 5.33
CA ARG A 199 -3.08 -14.64 4.51
C ARG A 199 -3.01 -13.41 5.42
N ASN A 200 -2.00 -12.57 5.25
CA ASN A 200 -1.85 -11.33 5.96
C ASN A 200 -2.59 -10.21 5.20
N CYS A 201 -3.87 -10.04 5.48
CA CYS A 201 -4.65 -8.92 5.00
C CYS A 201 -4.25 -7.64 5.74
N ILE A 202 -4.50 -6.49 5.12
CA ILE A 202 -4.08 -5.19 5.64
C ILE A 202 -5.27 -4.26 5.67
N ALA A 203 -5.48 -3.59 6.78
CA ALA A 203 -6.38 -2.45 6.86
C ALA A 203 -5.57 -1.19 7.15
N PHE A 204 -5.82 -0.11 6.42
CA PHE A 204 -5.11 1.14 6.64
C PHE A 204 -5.99 2.37 6.40
N ALA A 205 -5.70 3.43 7.14
CA ALA A 205 -6.30 4.74 6.95
C ALA A 205 -5.55 5.53 5.88
N ALA A 206 -6.26 6.30 5.07
CA ALA A 206 -5.63 7.17 4.08
C ALA A 206 -4.63 8.13 4.75
N GLY A 207 -3.44 8.26 4.15
CA GLY A 207 -2.34 9.03 4.72
C GLY A 207 -1.38 8.24 5.63
N SER A 208 -1.68 6.98 5.98
CA SER A 208 -0.78 6.15 6.79
C SER A 208 0.33 5.47 5.99
N LEU A 209 0.16 5.40 4.67
CA LEU A 209 1.13 4.87 3.73
C LEU A 209 1.45 5.93 2.67
N MET A 210 2.69 5.97 2.22
CA MET A 210 3.16 6.85 1.17
C MET A 210 3.85 6.06 0.08
N LEU A 211 3.46 6.31 -1.17
CA LEU A 211 4.22 5.91 -2.34
C LEU A 211 4.97 7.14 -2.86
N ALA A 212 6.29 7.07 -2.82
CA ALA A 212 7.15 8.11 -3.33
C ALA A 212 7.66 7.70 -4.71
N THR A 213 7.37 8.50 -5.72
CA THR A 213 7.88 8.32 -7.08
C THR A 213 9.09 9.23 -7.28
N GLY A 214 10.20 8.65 -7.75
CA GLY A 214 11.40 9.36 -8.10
C GLY A 214 11.30 10.06 -9.46
N ARG A 215 12.28 9.86 -10.32
CA ARG A 215 12.25 10.38 -11.68
C ARG A 215 11.02 9.90 -12.43
N SER A 216 10.50 10.78 -13.29
CA SER A 216 9.39 10.44 -14.17
C SER A 216 9.70 9.18 -14.98
N ARG A 217 8.67 8.41 -15.24
CA ARG A 217 8.70 7.26 -16.14
C ARG A 217 9.47 7.58 -17.41
N LYS A 218 10.48 6.75 -17.72
CA LYS A 218 11.22 6.81 -18.97
C LYS A 218 10.82 5.63 -19.83
N THR A 219 10.34 5.92 -21.02
CA THR A 219 10.04 4.91 -22.03
C THR A 219 10.80 5.30 -23.29
N ASP A 220 11.54 4.35 -23.85
CA ASP A 220 12.27 4.53 -25.12
C ASP A 220 11.97 3.35 -26.04
N ILE A 221 11.76 3.67 -27.31
CA ILE A 221 11.55 2.70 -28.36
C ILE A 221 12.62 2.94 -29.41
N SER A 222 13.55 2.02 -29.55
CA SER A 222 14.71 2.15 -30.43
C SER A 222 15.08 0.85 -31.11
N VAL A 223 15.69 0.95 -32.27
CA VAL A 223 16.22 -0.20 -33.02
C VAL A 223 17.59 -0.56 -32.48
N ARG A 224 17.79 -1.83 -32.11
CA ARG A 224 19.06 -2.35 -31.63
C ARG A 224 19.92 -2.83 -32.80
N LYS A 225 20.82 -1.96 -33.25
CA LYS A 225 21.74 -2.22 -34.37
C LYS A 225 22.89 -3.18 -33.98
N ASP A 226 23.08 -3.43 -32.70
CA ASP A 226 24.08 -4.34 -32.14
C ASP A 226 23.62 -5.81 -32.09
N LYS A 227 22.37 -6.09 -32.47
CA LYS A 227 21.76 -7.42 -32.50
C LYS A 227 21.42 -7.83 -33.94
N GLN A 228 21.53 -9.14 -34.23
CA GLN A 228 21.09 -9.68 -35.50
C GLN A 228 19.58 -9.46 -35.71
N GLY A 229 19.17 -9.14 -36.93
CA GLY A 229 17.76 -8.82 -37.26
C GLY A 229 17.33 -7.42 -36.87
N PHE A 230 18.20 -6.60 -36.27
CA PHE A 230 17.91 -5.25 -35.83
C PHE A 230 16.57 -5.11 -35.06
N PRO A 231 16.36 -5.90 -33.97
CA PRO A 231 15.10 -5.92 -33.28
C PRO A 231 14.76 -4.55 -32.70
N LEU A 232 13.46 -4.26 -32.65
CA LEU A 232 12.93 -3.10 -31.96
C LEU A 232 12.97 -3.36 -30.45
N GLN A 233 13.64 -2.50 -29.69
CA GLN A 233 13.67 -2.57 -28.23
C GLN A 233 12.68 -1.56 -27.65
N ILE A 234 11.83 -2.03 -26.75
CA ILE A 234 11.01 -1.21 -25.86
C ILE A 234 11.70 -1.23 -24.50
N TYR A 235 12.20 -0.06 -24.08
CA TYR A 235 12.81 0.14 -22.76
C TYR A 235 11.86 0.91 -21.86
N PHE A 236 11.69 0.44 -20.64
CA PHE A 236 10.88 1.06 -19.61
C PHE A 236 11.68 1.16 -18.31
N GLU A 237 11.67 2.33 -17.70
CA GLU A 237 12.30 2.58 -16.40
C GLU A 237 11.39 3.46 -15.55
N GLU A 238 11.20 3.08 -14.29
CA GLU A 238 10.48 3.86 -13.29
C GLU A 238 11.16 3.69 -11.94
N ASN A 239 11.22 4.78 -11.16
CA ASN A 239 11.85 4.79 -9.85
C ASN A 239 10.79 5.11 -8.79
N TYR A 240 10.62 4.25 -7.79
CA TYR A 240 9.69 4.49 -6.69
C TYR A 240 10.09 3.71 -5.44
N GLY A 241 9.52 4.13 -4.32
CA GLY A 241 9.61 3.46 -3.04
C GLY A 241 8.35 3.71 -2.23
N ALA A 242 8.04 2.83 -1.30
CA ALA A 242 6.91 2.99 -0.41
C ALA A 242 7.38 3.09 1.04
N LEU A 243 6.61 3.76 1.87
CA LEU A 243 6.93 4.02 3.27
C LEU A 243 5.66 4.00 4.13
N ARG A 244 5.72 3.36 5.29
CA ARG A 244 4.69 3.48 6.32
C ARG A 244 4.96 4.74 7.15
N ILE A 245 3.98 5.64 7.18
CA ILE A 245 4.05 6.92 7.90
C ILE A 245 3.59 6.74 9.35
N SER A 246 2.49 5.99 9.58
CA SER A 246 1.91 5.82 10.91
C SER A 246 1.59 4.35 11.19
N GLU A 247 2.00 3.85 12.35
CA GLU A 247 1.63 2.51 12.82
C GLU A 247 0.20 2.47 13.32
N GLN A 248 -0.31 3.58 13.86
CA GLN A 248 -1.67 3.67 14.37
C GLN A 248 -2.71 3.52 13.26
N GLY A 249 -2.35 3.99 12.07
CA GLY A 249 -3.21 3.92 10.90
C GLY A 249 -3.08 2.64 10.08
N VAL A 250 -2.32 1.63 10.53
CA VAL A 250 -2.14 0.35 9.80
C VAL A 250 -2.41 -0.82 10.75
N ILE A 251 -3.26 -1.75 10.31
CA ILE A 251 -3.65 -2.94 11.06
C ILE A 251 -3.36 -4.16 10.20
N LYS A 252 -2.64 -5.13 10.76
CA LYS A 252 -2.47 -6.47 10.16
C LYS A 252 -3.67 -7.34 10.53
N VAL A 253 -4.29 -7.97 9.56
CA VAL A 253 -5.43 -8.87 9.77
C VAL A 253 -5.07 -10.24 9.23
N GLU A 254 -4.91 -11.21 10.10
CA GLU A 254 -4.62 -12.57 9.70
C GLU A 254 -5.91 -13.33 9.40
N CYS A 255 -5.97 -13.95 8.23
CA CYS A 255 -7.11 -14.71 7.77
C CYS A 255 -6.65 -16.09 7.28
N THR A 256 -7.28 -17.16 7.77
CA THR A 256 -6.96 -18.51 7.32
C THR A 256 -7.45 -18.72 5.87
N GLU A 257 -6.60 -19.32 5.06
CA GLU A 257 -6.91 -19.78 3.71
C GLU A 257 -6.69 -21.30 3.65
N SER A 258 -7.67 -22.03 4.13
CA SER A 258 -7.74 -23.50 3.96
C SER A 258 -8.19 -23.89 2.55
#